data_5cd76f7c9041b51557da3553ed536263
#
_entry.id   5cd76f7c9041b51557da3553ed536263
#
_cell.length_a   1.000
_cell.length_b   1.000
_cell.length_c   1.000
_cell.angle_alpha   90.00
_cell.angle_beta   90.00
_cell.angle_gamma   90.00
#
_symmetry.space_group_name_H-M   'P 1'
#
loop_
_entity.id
_entity.type
_entity.pdbx_description
1 polymer ?
#
loop_
_entity_poly.entity_id
_entity_poly.type
_entity_poly.pdbx_seq_one_letter_code
_entity_poly.pdbx_strand_id
1 'polypeptide(L)'
;LYLADDLTSPTKWQIPTGMPNSTRIPAKGFLVIWLDGDTVDPGLHASFRFDAGGDQIALFDKDGLTLLDHVVFKKQRSDISFGRSPSGADDWRYMMLATPGNLNSVPYEGLVADTKFSLDRGFYDAPFEVSITCKTPDATIYYTLDGSEPGSATGRLPKGTIYTGSILISKTTCLRARALKEGWLPSDVDTHTYLFLADAMTTTQAAVVARGYPDKWFGSYPADYEMDPEVYNDPAYSNLMADAMLAIPTLSLVTNKDVPFLAHAGQ
;
A
#
# COMPACT_ATOMS: atom_id res chain seq x y z
N LEU A 1 -1.74 31.72 15.07
CA LEU A 1 -2.67 30.71 14.57
C LEU A 1 -2.32 29.35 15.15
N TYR A 2 -3.28 28.45 15.20
CA TYR A 2 -3.10 27.09 15.72
C TYR A 2 -3.57 26.07 14.68
N LEU A 3 -2.88 24.90 14.67
CA LEU A 3 -3.31 23.71 13.94
C LEU A 3 -3.69 22.61 14.92
N ALA A 4 -4.73 21.86 14.58
CA ALA A 4 -5.18 20.73 15.36
C ALA A 4 -5.77 19.65 14.43
N ASP A 5 -5.63 18.38 14.83
CA ASP A 5 -6.30 17.22 14.24
C ASP A 5 -7.56 16.83 15.03
N ASP A 6 -7.89 17.61 16.06
CA ASP A 6 -9.06 17.42 16.92
C ASP A 6 -9.71 18.78 17.22
N LEU A 7 -10.96 18.94 16.83
CA LEU A 7 -11.73 20.18 17.06
C LEU A 7 -11.97 20.46 18.55
N THR A 8 -11.86 19.46 19.42
CA THR A 8 -11.99 19.63 20.86
C THR A 8 -10.70 20.14 21.52
N SER A 9 -9.59 20.15 20.76
CA SER A 9 -8.27 20.58 21.20
C SER A 9 -7.69 21.67 20.27
N PRO A 10 -8.34 22.84 20.15
CA PRO A 10 -8.07 23.85 19.11
C PRO A 10 -6.67 24.47 19.18
N THR A 11 -6.00 24.40 20.31
CA THR A 11 -4.64 24.96 20.54
C THR A 11 -3.54 23.90 20.54
N LYS A 12 -3.76 22.75 19.89
CA LYS A 12 -2.85 21.59 19.94
C LYS A 12 -1.41 21.90 19.51
N TRP A 13 -1.25 22.69 18.45
CA TRP A 13 0.05 23.18 18.00
C TRP A 13 -0.04 24.63 17.53
N GLN A 14 0.80 25.50 18.08
CA GLN A 14 0.87 26.90 17.69
C GLN A 14 1.92 27.12 16.60
N ILE A 15 1.53 27.79 15.51
CA ILE A 15 2.49 28.28 14.52
C ILE A 15 3.44 29.29 15.21
N PRO A 16 4.76 29.09 15.16
CA PRO A 16 5.72 29.92 15.89
C PRO A 16 5.59 31.40 15.56
N THR A 17 5.51 32.26 16.59
CA THR A 17 5.32 33.72 16.44
C THR A 17 6.64 34.51 16.33
N GLY A 18 7.73 33.92 16.79
CA GLY A 18 9.05 34.58 16.82
C GLY A 18 9.88 34.44 15.54
N MET A 19 9.32 33.80 14.47
CA MET A 19 10.05 33.42 13.26
C MET A 19 9.41 34.01 11.99
N PRO A 20 9.34 35.34 11.82
CA PRO A 20 8.58 35.94 10.72
C PRO A 20 9.09 35.54 9.32
N ASN A 21 10.36 35.24 9.18
CA ASN A 21 10.94 34.80 7.90
C ASN A 21 10.47 33.39 7.50
N SER A 22 10.11 32.55 8.46
CA SER A 22 9.68 31.15 8.23
C SER A 22 8.17 30.98 8.31
N THR A 23 7.42 31.93 8.89
CA THR A 23 5.97 31.79 9.11
C THR A 23 5.12 32.81 8.33
N ARG A 24 5.74 33.78 7.66
CA ARG A 24 5.04 34.74 6.82
C ARG A 24 4.68 34.12 5.46
N ILE A 25 3.42 34.13 5.10
CA ILE A 25 2.94 33.73 3.79
C ILE A 25 2.90 34.99 2.90
N PRO A 26 3.73 35.09 1.84
CA PRO A 26 3.65 36.19 0.88
C PRO A 26 2.32 36.12 0.10
N ALA A 27 1.95 37.24 -0.53
CA ALA A 27 0.77 37.27 -1.41
C ALA A 27 0.86 36.17 -2.48
N LYS A 28 -0.16 35.32 -2.60
CA LYS A 28 -0.21 34.13 -3.46
C LYS A 28 0.86 33.06 -3.14
N GLY A 29 1.49 33.15 -1.98
CA GLY A 29 2.47 32.18 -1.51
C GLY A 29 1.87 31.05 -0.70
N PHE A 30 2.74 30.14 -0.28
CA PHE A 30 2.40 28.96 0.48
C PHE A 30 3.32 28.82 1.68
N LEU A 31 2.85 28.16 2.70
CA LEU A 31 3.62 27.76 3.86
C LEU A 31 3.56 26.23 3.98
N VAL A 32 4.72 25.58 4.03
CA VAL A 32 4.81 24.14 4.24
C VAL A 32 4.98 23.87 5.73
N ILE A 33 4.14 23.01 6.28
CA ILE A 33 4.19 22.54 7.67
C ILE A 33 4.17 21.02 7.63
N TRP A 34 5.16 20.39 8.24
CA TRP A 34 5.25 18.96 8.41
C TRP A 34 4.45 18.50 9.63
N LEU A 35 3.59 17.49 9.45
CA LEU A 35 2.77 16.92 10.51
C LEU A 35 3.28 15.49 10.79
N ASP A 36 4.51 15.40 11.25
CA ASP A 36 5.26 14.15 11.46
C ASP A 36 5.60 13.90 12.93
N GLY A 37 5.24 14.85 13.81
CA GLY A 37 5.55 14.77 15.25
C GLY A 37 7.01 14.97 15.58
N ASP A 38 7.85 15.29 14.59
CA ASP A 38 9.26 15.63 14.81
C ASP A 38 9.40 17.14 14.98
N THR A 39 9.85 17.57 16.16
CA THR A 39 10.04 18.99 16.47
C THR A 39 11.52 19.40 16.45
N VAL A 40 12.42 18.53 15.99
CA VAL A 40 13.86 18.72 15.99
C VAL A 40 14.42 19.05 14.62
N ASP A 41 13.80 18.54 13.56
CA ASP A 41 14.23 18.75 12.19
C ASP A 41 14.08 20.21 11.72
N PRO A 42 14.92 20.66 10.77
CA PRO A 42 14.83 22.01 10.21
C PRO A 42 13.52 22.23 9.44
N GLY A 43 12.76 23.27 9.80
CA GLY A 43 11.50 23.61 9.16
C GLY A 43 10.39 23.91 10.16
N LEU A 44 9.16 23.84 9.70
CA LEU A 44 7.98 23.93 10.56
C LEU A 44 7.40 22.53 10.74
N HIS A 45 7.60 21.94 11.89
CA HIS A 45 7.14 20.61 12.25
C HIS A 45 6.14 20.72 13.39
N ALA A 46 4.93 20.20 13.16
CA ALA A 46 3.92 20.11 14.20
C ALA A 46 4.18 18.92 15.13
N SER A 47 3.82 19.05 16.41
CA SER A 47 4.02 18.02 17.42
C SER A 47 3.04 16.84 17.32
N PHE A 48 2.26 16.75 16.28
CA PHE A 48 1.30 15.66 16.02
C PHE A 48 1.43 15.13 14.61
N ARG A 49 0.83 13.94 14.36
CA ARG A 49 0.84 13.24 13.08
C ARG A 49 -0.57 12.97 12.62
N PHE A 50 -0.74 12.80 11.32
CA PHE A 50 -1.99 12.29 10.76
C PHE A 50 -2.06 10.77 10.79
N ASP A 51 -3.28 10.25 10.97
CA ASP A 51 -3.57 8.85 10.68
C ASP A 51 -3.77 8.67 9.16
N ALA A 52 -2.97 7.76 8.57
CA ALA A 52 -3.06 7.44 7.15
C ALA A 52 -4.42 6.79 6.77
N GLY A 53 -5.13 6.20 7.73
CA GLY A 53 -6.47 5.63 7.55
C GLY A 53 -7.57 6.66 7.35
N GLY A 54 -7.29 7.91 7.67
CA GLY A 54 -8.19 9.05 7.60
C GLY A 54 -8.14 9.87 8.88
N ASP A 55 -8.21 11.19 8.74
CA ASP A 55 -8.08 12.13 9.84
C ASP A 55 -8.74 13.46 9.48
N GLN A 56 -8.50 14.48 10.27
CA GLN A 56 -8.93 15.86 10.03
C GLN A 56 -7.80 16.85 10.33
N ILE A 57 -7.88 18.02 9.73
CA ILE A 57 -7.05 19.15 10.10
C ILE A 57 -7.90 20.40 10.19
N ALA A 58 -7.67 21.17 11.24
CA ALA A 58 -8.34 22.43 11.49
C ALA A 58 -7.31 23.54 11.73
N LEU A 59 -7.59 24.71 11.17
CA LEU A 59 -6.84 25.94 11.41
C LEU A 59 -7.71 26.87 12.28
N PHE A 60 -7.15 27.26 13.42
CA PHE A 60 -7.80 28.20 14.34
C PHE A 60 -7.06 29.56 14.39
N ASP A 61 -7.82 30.61 14.66
CA ASP A 61 -7.27 31.94 14.84
C ASP A 61 -6.40 32.02 16.12
N LYS A 62 -5.73 33.15 16.29
CA LYS A 62 -4.86 33.46 17.43
C LYS A 62 -5.56 33.42 18.78
N ASP A 63 -6.88 33.55 18.82
CA ASP A 63 -7.70 33.42 20.03
C ASP A 63 -7.81 31.96 20.52
N GLY A 64 -7.42 30.98 19.67
CA GLY A 64 -7.51 29.55 19.95
C GLY A 64 -8.95 29.02 20.00
N LEU A 65 -9.93 29.77 19.50
CA LEU A 65 -11.35 29.43 19.53
C LEU A 65 -12.02 29.54 18.16
N THR A 66 -11.67 30.57 17.38
CA THR A 66 -12.30 30.83 16.09
C THR A 66 -11.73 29.88 15.04
N LEU A 67 -12.57 28.99 14.52
CA LEU A 67 -12.24 28.09 13.41
C LEU A 67 -12.18 28.87 12.11
N LEU A 68 -11.04 28.84 11.44
CA LEU A 68 -10.78 29.53 10.16
C LEU A 68 -10.98 28.61 8.97
N ASP A 69 -10.49 27.36 9.06
CA ASP A 69 -10.60 26.36 7.98
C ASP A 69 -10.54 24.96 8.59
N HIS A 70 -11.18 23.99 7.91
CA HIS A 70 -11.23 22.62 8.37
C HIS A 70 -11.46 21.67 7.21
N VAL A 71 -10.78 20.54 7.24
CA VAL A 71 -11.04 19.43 6.32
C VAL A 71 -10.96 18.09 7.04
N VAL A 72 -11.87 17.21 6.69
CA VAL A 72 -11.84 15.78 7.05
C VAL A 72 -11.45 15.01 5.81
N PHE A 73 -10.45 14.17 5.91
CA PHE A 73 -10.00 13.34 4.80
C PHE A 73 -10.06 11.85 5.17
N LYS A 74 -10.28 11.03 4.14
CA LYS A 74 -10.32 9.57 4.25
C LYS A 74 -8.90 9.00 4.09
N LYS A 75 -8.79 7.66 4.05
CA LYS A 75 -7.52 6.94 3.82
C LYS A 75 -6.68 7.62 2.74
N GLN A 76 -5.46 7.96 3.13
CA GLN A 76 -4.46 8.55 2.24
C GLN A 76 -3.62 7.45 1.59
N ARG A 77 -2.92 7.79 0.52
CA ARG A 77 -2.05 6.89 -0.24
C ARG A 77 -0.66 7.50 -0.31
N SER A 78 0.37 6.67 -0.18
CA SER A 78 1.76 7.12 -0.32
C SER A 78 1.97 7.78 -1.67
N ASP A 79 2.73 8.89 -1.66
CA ASP A 79 3.09 9.68 -2.85
C ASP A 79 1.92 10.32 -3.62
N ILE A 80 0.71 10.28 -3.07
CA ILE A 80 -0.48 10.91 -3.65
C ILE A 80 -0.93 12.06 -2.75
N SER A 81 -0.90 13.29 -3.25
CA SER A 81 -1.40 14.44 -2.51
C SER A 81 -2.92 14.58 -2.63
N PHE A 82 -3.53 15.10 -1.57
CA PHE A 82 -4.95 15.41 -1.51
C PHE A 82 -5.12 16.90 -1.18
N GLY A 83 -5.85 17.64 -2.01
CA GLY A 83 -5.91 19.07 -1.90
C GLY A 83 -7.07 19.70 -2.66
N ARG A 84 -7.21 21.02 -2.52
CA ARG A 84 -8.27 21.80 -3.16
C ARG A 84 -8.02 21.96 -4.66
N SER A 85 -9.02 21.80 -5.50
CA SER A 85 -8.95 21.92 -6.94
C SER A 85 -10.07 22.83 -7.49
N PRO A 86 -9.70 23.99 -8.08
CA PRO A 86 -8.38 24.61 -8.07
C PRO A 86 -7.92 25.01 -6.66
N SER A 87 -6.65 25.33 -6.48
CA SER A 87 -6.12 25.80 -5.20
C SER A 87 -6.99 26.92 -4.59
N GLY A 88 -7.40 26.75 -3.33
CA GLY A 88 -8.30 27.68 -2.63
C GLY A 88 -9.80 27.43 -2.80
N ALA A 89 -10.23 26.52 -3.67
CA ALA A 89 -11.64 26.10 -3.79
C ALA A 89 -12.05 25.14 -2.68
N ASP A 90 -13.36 24.87 -2.56
CA ASP A 90 -13.87 23.87 -1.61
C ASP A 90 -13.98 22.45 -2.20
N ASP A 91 -13.51 22.23 -3.42
CA ASP A 91 -13.48 20.92 -4.04
C ASP A 91 -12.16 20.20 -3.71
N TRP A 92 -12.22 19.13 -2.93
CA TRP A 92 -11.07 18.37 -2.47
C TRP A 92 -10.86 17.11 -3.32
N ARG A 93 -9.68 16.95 -3.91
CA ARG A 93 -9.35 15.86 -4.82
C ARG A 93 -7.96 15.30 -4.60
N TYR A 94 -7.74 14.07 -5.06
CA TYR A 94 -6.40 13.53 -5.21
C TYR A 94 -5.73 14.18 -6.42
N MET A 95 -4.45 14.54 -6.27
CA MET A 95 -3.66 15.25 -7.29
C MET A 95 -2.69 14.29 -7.97
N MET A 96 -2.49 14.46 -9.27
CA MET A 96 -1.54 13.65 -10.05
C MET A 96 -0.09 13.84 -9.62
N LEU A 97 0.25 15.01 -9.09
CA LEU A 97 1.59 15.33 -8.59
C LEU A 97 1.49 16.02 -7.23
N ALA A 98 2.40 15.70 -6.34
CA ALA A 98 2.62 16.48 -5.13
C ALA A 98 3.41 17.76 -5.46
N THR A 99 2.91 18.90 -5.02
CA THR A 99 3.48 20.22 -5.33
C THR A 99 3.67 21.07 -4.07
N PRO A 100 4.46 20.62 -3.06
CA PRO A 100 4.65 21.37 -1.83
C PRO A 100 5.20 22.76 -2.10
N GLY A 101 4.60 23.78 -1.48
CA GLY A 101 4.97 25.18 -1.67
C GLY A 101 4.53 25.81 -3.00
N ASN A 102 3.68 25.14 -3.79
CA ASN A 102 3.16 25.63 -5.06
C ASN A 102 1.65 25.37 -5.18
N LEU A 103 1.06 25.88 -6.28
CA LEU A 103 -0.33 25.54 -6.64
C LEU A 103 -0.50 24.04 -6.84
N ASN A 104 -1.64 23.53 -6.44
CA ASN A 104 -1.99 22.12 -6.65
C ASN A 104 -1.96 21.77 -8.15
N SER A 105 -1.50 20.57 -8.46
CA SER A 105 -1.46 20.04 -9.83
C SER A 105 -2.87 19.71 -10.34
N VAL A 106 -2.95 19.16 -11.55
CA VAL A 106 -4.20 18.63 -12.12
C VAL A 106 -4.71 17.48 -11.22
N PRO A 107 -5.99 17.47 -10.84
CA PRO A 107 -6.57 16.40 -10.08
C PRO A 107 -6.80 15.15 -10.93
N TYR A 108 -6.84 13.98 -10.28
CA TYR A 108 -7.42 12.79 -10.88
C TYR A 108 -8.93 12.99 -11.11
N GLU A 109 -9.46 12.41 -12.17
CA GLU A 109 -10.89 12.45 -12.50
C GLU A 109 -11.74 11.63 -11.51
N GLY A 110 -11.15 10.59 -10.94
CA GLY A 110 -11.79 9.70 -9.97
C GLY A 110 -10.82 8.65 -9.44
N LEU A 111 -11.36 7.72 -8.68
CA LEU A 111 -10.67 6.55 -8.13
C LEU A 111 -11.20 5.30 -8.83
N VAL A 112 -10.30 4.49 -9.37
CA VAL A 112 -10.65 3.18 -9.93
C VAL A 112 -11.05 2.25 -8.79
N ALA A 113 -12.19 1.58 -8.94
CA ALA A 113 -12.67 0.60 -7.96
C ALA A 113 -11.71 -0.59 -7.86
N ASP A 114 -11.58 -1.15 -6.66
CA ASP A 114 -10.76 -2.32 -6.43
C ASP A 114 -11.21 -3.51 -7.26
N THR A 115 -10.23 -4.34 -7.62
CA THR A 115 -10.48 -5.61 -8.28
C THR A 115 -11.17 -6.60 -7.34
N LYS A 116 -11.89 -7.56 -7.91
CA LYS A 116 -12.50 -8.67 -7.16
C LYS A 116 -12.23 -9.98 -7.86
N PHE A 117 -11.73 -10.94 -7.10
CA PHE A 117 -11.53 -12.31 -7.56
C PHE A 117 -12.79 -13.14 -7.33
N SER A 118 -13.07 -14.07 -8.25
CA SER A 118 -14.23 -14.97 -8.15
C SER A 118 -14.12 -16.02 -7.06
N LEU A 119 -12.90 -16.33 -6.61
CA LEU A 119 -12.62 -17.31 -5.56
C LEU A 119 -11.73 -16.68 -4.48
N ASP A 120 -11.98 -17.05 -3.24
CA ASP A 120 -11.23 -16.57 -2.10
C ASP A 120 -9.84 -17.24 -2.00
N ARG A 121 -8.92 -16.56 -1.28
CA ARG A 121 -7.64 -17.14 -0.89
C ARG A 121 -7.83 -18.35 0.00
N GLY A 122 -6.92 -19.31 -0.03
CA GLY A 122 -6.99 -20.48 0.84
C GLY A 122 -6.32 -21.71 0.22
N PHE A 123 -6.65 -22.86 0.78
CA PHE A 123 -6.14 -24.16 0.35
C PHE A 123 -7.05 -24.75 -0.73
N TYR A 124 -6.41 -25.35 -1.73
CA TYR A 124 -7.05 -26.01 -2.85
C TYR A 124 -6.34 -27.33 -3.17
N ASP A 125 -7.08 -28.34 -3.55
CA ASP A 125 -6.59 -29.69 -3.85
C ASP A 125 -6.71 -30.07 -5.34
N ALA A 126 -7.42 -29.27 -6.12
CA ALA A 126 -7.59 -29.45 -7.55
C ALA A 126 -7.48 -28.12 -8.32
N PRO A 127 -6.99 -28.11 -9.57
CA PRO A 127 -6.96 -26.93 -10.42
C PRO A 127 -8.35 -26.30 -10.61
N PHE A 128 -8.38 -24.95 -10.68
CA PHE A 128 -9.60 -24.16 -10.86
C PHE A 128 -9.31 -22.90 -11.67
N GLU A 129 -10.36 -22.25 -12.14
CA GLU A 129 -10.27 -20.97 -12.84
C GLU A 129 -10.70 -19.82 -11.96
N VAL A 130 -9.94 -18.72 -11.99
CA VAL A 130 -10.25 -17.45 -11.31
C VAL A 130 -10.58 -16.40 -12.34
N SER A 131 -11.72 -15.74 -12.19
CA SER A 131 -12.03 -14.52 -12.90
C SER A 131 -11.76 -13.27 -12.03
N ILE A 132 -11.42 -12.16 -12.70
CA ILE A 132 -11.17 -10.87 -12.06
C ILE A 132 -12.14 -9.85 -12.62
N THR A 133 -12.78 -9.08 -11.76
CA THR A 133 -13.70 -8.01 -12.14
C THR A 133 -13.31 -6.67 -11.51
N CYS A 134 -13.68 -5.57 -12.16
CA CYS A 134 -13.58 -4.22 -11.64
C CYS A 134 -14.89 -3.47 -11.96
N LYS A 135 -15.41 -2.70 -11.01
CA LYS A 135 -16.67 -1.93 -11.19
C LYS A 135 -16.49 -0.66 -12.01
N THR A 136 -15.26 -0.16 -12.16
CA THR A 136 -15.00 1.03 -12.98
C THR A 136 -15.07 0.67 -14.45
N PRO A 137 -15.99 1.26 -15.24
CA PRO A 137 -16.05 1.03 -16.68
C PRO A 137 -14.76 1.42 -17.39
N ASP A 138 -14.38 0.67 -18.42
CA ASP A 138 -13.18 0.90 -19.25
C ASP A 138 -11.85 0.85 -18.49
N ALA A 139 -11.84 0.31 -17.28
CA ALA A 139 -10.60 0.07 -16.56
C ALA A 139 -9.88 -1.17 -17.10
N THR A 140 -8.58 -1.06 -17.33
CA THR A 140 -7.72 -2.19 -17.70
C THR A 140 -7.18 -2.84 -16.45
N ILE A 141 -7.41 -4.15 -16.29
CA ILE A 141 -6.90 -4.92 -15.17
C ILE A 141 -5.54 -5.52 -15.55
N TYR A 142 -4.56 -5.34 -14.68
CA TYR A 142 -3.25 -5.99 -14.75
C TYR A 142 -3.13 -6.99 -13.62
N TYR A 143 -2.49 -8.13 -13.86
CA TYR A 143 -2.25 -9.14 -12.84
C TYR A 143 -0.87 -9.75 -12.92
N THR A 144 -0.42 -10.34 -11.81
CA THR A 144 0.80 -11.14 -11.67
C THR A 144 0.50 -12.44 -10.94
N LEU A 145 1.30 -13.48 -11.16
CA LEU A 145 1.13 -14.81 -10.54
C LEU A 145 2.30 -15.18 -9.61
N ASP A 146 3.28 -14.30 -9.49
CA ASP A 146 4.52 -14.50 -8.75
C ASP A 146 4.64 -13.63 -7.49
N GLY A 147 3.57 -12.93 -7.11
CA GLY A 147 3.56 -12.00 -5.99
C GLY A 147 4.19 -10.64 -6.27
N SER A 148 4.74 -10.40 -7.46
CA SER A 148 5.21 -9.08 -7.86
C SER A 148 4.04 -8.08 -7.98
N GLU A 149 4.34 -6.78 -7.87
CA GLU A 149 3.30 -5.76 -7.93
C GLU A 149 2.81 -5.53 -9.36
N PRO A 150 1.50 -5.72 -9.64
CA PRO A 150 0.94 -5.46 -10.97
C PRO A 150 0.66 -3.97 -11.16
N GLY A 151 0.73 -3.51 -12.40
CA GLY A 151 0.45 -2.14 -12.75
C GLY A 151 1.50 -1.17 -12.26
N SER A 152 1.21 0.13 -12.36
CA SER A 152 2.04 1.18 -11.78
C SER A 152 1.16 2.15 -11.00
N ALA A 153 1.56 2.50 -9.77
CA ALA A 153 0.91 3.56 -9.00
C ALA A 153 1.23 4.97 -9.54
N THR A 154 2.32 5.12 -10.31
CA THR A 154 2.93 6.43 -10.63
C THR A 154 3.05 6.71 -12.13
N GLY A 155 2.28 6.03 -12.99
CA GLY A 155 2.30 6.29 -14.44
C GLY A 155 3.52 5.75 -15.20
N ARG A 156 4.40 4.96 -14.56
CA ARG A 156 5.40 4.16 -15.28
C ARG A 156 4.71 3.04 -16.04
N LEU A 157 5.38 2.47 -17.04
CA LEU A 157 4.85 1.33 -17.81
C LEU A 157 4.30 0.26 -16.85
N PRO A 158 3.05 -0.14 -17.00
CA PRO A 158 2.44 -1.13 -16.11
C PRO A 158 3.19 -2.45 -16.18
N LYS A 159 3.49 -3.03 -15.02
CA LYS A 159 4.03 -4.39 -14.91
C LYS A 159 2.89 -5.40 -14.85
N GLY A 160 3.15 -6.62 -15.26
CA GLY A 160 2.19 -7.71 -15.25
C GLY A 160 1.50 -7.94 -16.58
N THR A 161 0.57 -8.88 -16.60
CA THR A 161 -0.21 -9.30 -17.76
C THR A 161 -1.55 -8.59 -17.76
N ILE A 162 -2.01 -8.13 -18.92
CA ILE A 162 -3.38 -7.62 -19.08
C ILE A 162 -4.36 -8.78 -18.93
N TYR A 163 -5.36 -8.58 -18.10
CA TYR A 163 -6.42 -9.55 -17.90
C TYR A 163 -7.41 -9.53 -19.09
N THR A 164 -7.56 -10.67 -19.75
CA THR A 164 -8.46 -10.83 -20.91
C THR A 164 -9.46 -11.98 -20.73
N GLY A 165 -9.36 -12.76 -19.64
CA GLY A 165 -10.23 -13.90 -19.37
C GLY A 165 -9.76 -14.72 -18.18
N SER A 166 -10.49 -15.76 -17.81
CA SER A 166 -10.19 -16.60 -16.65
C SER A 166 -8.75 -17.09 -16.60
N ILE A 167 -8.20 -17.17 -15.41
CA ILE A 167 -6.83 -17.60 -15.13
C ILE A 167 -6.88 -18.98 -14.50
N LEU A 168 -6.26 -19.97 -15.14
CA LEU A 168 -6.11 -21.31 -14.55
C LEU A 168 -5.07 -21.27 -13.43
N ILE A 169 -5.48 -21.64 -12.24
CA ILE A 169 -4.62 -21.85 -11.07
C ILE A 169 -4.52 -23.37 -10.83
N SER A 170 -3.33 -23.92 -11.02
CA SER A 170 -3.07 -25.38 -10.91
C SER A 170 -1.95 -25.72 -9.93
N LYS A 171 -1.38 -24.72 -9.26
CA LYS A 171 -0.32 -24.86 -8.28
C LYS A 171 -0.35 -23.67 -7.32
N THR A 172 0.39 -23.75 -6.23
CA THR A 172 0.56 -22.65 -5.28
C THR A 172 0.95 -21.36 -6.01
N THR A 173 0.08 -20.35 -5.90
CA THR A 173 0.15 -19.11 -6.68
C THR A 173 -0.21 -17.92 -5.83
N CYS A 174 0.60 -16.87 -5.86
CA CYS A 174 0.25 -15.56 -5.33
C CYS A 174 -0.27 -14.69 -6.47
N LEU A 175 -1.59 -14.64 -6.62
CA LEU A 175 -2.26 -13.79 -7.59
C LEU A 175 -2.43 -12.39 -7.00
N ARG A 176 -1.91 -11.40 -7.71
CA ARG A 176 -2.13 -9.98 -7.40
C ARG A 176 -2.74 -9.29 -8.61
N ALA A 177 -3.65 -8.34 -8.36
CA ALA A 177 -4.28 -7.59 -9.43
C ALA A 177 -4.47 -6.12 -9.05
N ARG A 178 -4.43 -5.25 -10.06
CA ARG A 178 -4.72 -3.81 -9.99
C ARG A 178 -5.44 -3.37 -11.25
N ALA A 179 -6.42 -2.50 -11.11
CA ALA A 179 -7.10 -1.88 -12.23
C ALA A 179 -6.61 -0.45 -12.44
N LEU A 180 -6.42 -0.08 -13.70
CA LEU A 180 -5.93 1.22 -14.15
C LEU A 180 -6.91 1.83 -15.15
N LYS A 181 -7.09 3.15 -15.10
CA LYS A 181 -7.80 3.94 -16.10
C LYS A 181 -7.09 5.27 -16.27
N GLU A 182 -6.91 5.71 -17.50
CA GLU A 182 -6.24 6.96 -17.78
C GLU A 182 -6.94 8.14 -17.11
N GLY A 183 -6.17 9.06 -16.53
CA GLY A 183 -6.71 10.19 -15.76
C GLY A 183 -7.27 9.86 -14.38
N TRP A 184 -7.37 8.58 -14.01
CA TRP A 184 -7.92 8.11 -12.75
C TRP A 184 -6.84 7.59 -11.80
N LEU A 185 -7.03 7.80 -10.50
CA LEU A 185 -6.16 7.19 -9.49
C LEU A 185 -6.35 5.67 -9.51
N PRO A 186 -5.28 4.88 -9.69
CA PRO A 186 -5.35 3.42 -9.74
C PRO A 186 -6.05 2.79 -8.53
N SER A 187 -6.62 1.60 -8.69
CA SER A 187 -7.13 0.82 -7.56
C SER A 187 -6.01 0.45 -6.57
N ASP A 188 -6.35 0.02 -5.38
CA ASP A 188 -5.42 -0.72 -4.53
C ASP A 188 -5.04 -2.05 -5.19
N VAL A 189 -3.95 -2.67 -4.74
CA VAL A 189 -3.57 -4.02 -5.20
C VAL A 189 -4.29 -5.05 -4.35
N ASP A 190 -5.17 -5.81 -4.96
CA ASP A 190 -5.74 -6.99 -4.33
C ASP A 190 -4.77 -8.17 -4.42
N THR A 191 -4.68 -8.96 -3.36
CA THR A 191 -3.75 -10.08 -3.26
C THR A 191 -4.45 -11.30 -2.69
N HIS A 192 -4.46 -12.41 -3.45
CA HIS A 192 -4.90 -13.72 -3.00
C HIS A 192 -3.78 -14.74 -3.18
N THR A 193 -3.51 -15.51 -2.13
CA THR A 193 -2.64 -16.67 -2.20
C THR A 193 -3.48 -17.94 -2.23
N TYR A 194 -3.33 -18.69 -3.30
CA TYR A 194 -3.93 -20.00 -3.48
C TYR A 194 -2.87 -21.05 -3.17
N LEU A 195 -3.11 -21.89 -2.19
CA LEU A 195 -2.16 -22.84 -1.66
C LEU A 195 -2.56 -24.26 -2.03
N PHE A 196 -1.65 -24.99 -2.64
CA PHE A 196 -1.77 -26.42 -2.88
C PHE A 196 -0.83 -27.14 -1.94
N LEU A 197 -1.36 -27.94 -1.01
CA LEU A 197 -0.53 -28.63 -0.01
C LEU A 197 0.49 -29.57 -0.66
N ALA A 198 0.12 -30.24 -1.75
CA ALA A 198 1.04 -31.08 -2.49
C ALA A 198 2.29 -30.32 -2.98
N ASP A 199 2.11 -29.07 -3.42
CA ASP A 199 3.26 -28.24 -3.83
C ASP A 199 4.14 -27.87 -2.62
N ALA A 200 3.51 -27.52 -1.48
CA ALA A 200 4.26 -27.17 -0.27
C ALA A 200 5.12 -28.34 0.21
N MET A 201 4.59 -29.56 0.18
CA MET A 201 5.29 -30.78 0.59
C MET A 201 6.37 -31.24 -0.38
N THR A 202 6.25 -30.88 -1.68
CA THR A 202 7.19 -31.35 -2.73
C THR A 202 8.08 -30.26 -3.31
N THR A 203 7.95 -29.01 -2.86
CA THR A 203 8.82 -27.91 -3.28
C THR A 203 10.26 -28.19 -2.84
N THR A 204 11.21 -28.11 -3.78
CA THR A 204 12.64 -28.31 -3.49
C THR A 204 13.38 -26.97 -3.47
N GLN A 205 14.47 -26.93 -2.70
CA GLN A 205 15.41 -25.81 -2.67
C GLN A 205 15.82 -25.38 -4.10
N ALA A 206 16.21 -26.34 -4.95
CA ALA A 206 16.63 -26.07 -6.32
C ALA A 206 15.53 -25.42 -7.16
N ALA A 207 14.27 -25.84 -6.99
CA ALA A 207 13.14 -25.28 -7.73
C ALA A 207 12.84 -23.83 -7.31
N VAL A 208 13.05 -23.49 -6.05
CA VAL A 208 12.86 -22.13 -5.55
C VAL A 208 13.98 -21.20 -6.02
N VAL A 209 15.23 -21.66 -5.94
CA VAL A 209 16.39 -20.90 -6.45
C VAL A 209 16.29 -20.66 -7.96
N ALA A 210 15.81 -21.64 -8.74
CA ALA A 210 15.58 -21.48 -10.18
C ALA A 210 14.51 -20.40 -10.52
N ARG A 211 13.63 -20.05 -9.57
CA ARG A 211 12.67 -18.94 -9.70
C ARG A 211 13.26 -17.57 -9.34
N GLY A 212 14.57 -17.50 -9.03
CA GLY A 212 15.30 -16.28 -8.73
C GLY A 212 15.32 -15.89 -7.24
N TYR A 213 14.94 -16.78 -6.34
CA TYR A 213 15.13 -16.57 -4.91
C TYR A 213 16.59 -16.87 -4.53
N PRO A 214 17.16 -16.20 -3.51
CA PRO A 214 18.56 -16.37 -3.14
C PRO A 214 18.82 -17.76 -2.56
N ASP A 215 19.98 -18.33 -2.85
CA ASP A 215 20.47 -19.58 -2.24
C ASP A 215 21.02 -19.37 -0.82
N LYS A 216 21.20 -18.10 -0.41
CA LYS A 216 21.67 -17.71 0.91
C LYS A 216 20.91 -16.53 1.45
N TRP A 217 20.54 -16.58 2.73
CA TRP A 217 20.01 -15.45 3.46
C TRP A 217 21.15 -14.60 4.03
N PHE A 218 20.99 -13.29 3.95
CA PHE A 218 21.98 -12.31 4.43
C PHE A 218 23.41 -12.55 3.87
N GLY A 219 23.51 -13.17 2.69
CA GLY A 219 24.76 -13.45 2.02
C GLY A 219 25.62 -14.58 2.64
N SER A 220 25.23 -15.15 3.77
CA SER A 220 26.05 -16.09 4.55
C SER A 220 25.34 -17.39 4.90
N TYR A 221 24.08 -17.34 5.26
CA TYR A 221 23.34 -18.50 5.75
C TYR A 221 22.68 -19.23 4.58
N PRO A 222 22.84 -20.56 4.42
CA PRO A 222 22.09 -21.31 3.42
C PRO A 222 20.59 -21.03 3.57
N ALA A 223 19.91 -20.69 2.49
CA ALA A 223 18.46 -20.58 2.49
C ALA A 223 17.87 -21.98 2.55
N ASP A 224 16.77 -22.15 3.27
CA ASP A 224 16.02 -23.38 3.36
C ASP A 224 14.57 -23.10 2.94
N TYR A 225 14.17 -23.71 1.82
CA TYR A 225 12.87 -23.51 1.18
C TYR A 225 12.07 -24.80 1.07
N GLU A 226 12.62 -25.92 1.51
CA GLU A 226 11.96 -27.22 1.40
C GLU A 226 11.50 -27.73 2.76
N MET A 227 10.49 -28.57 2.74
CA MET A 227 10.10 -29.32 3.92
C MET A 227 11.12 -30.42 4.17
N ASP A 228 11.53 -30.63 5.42
CA ASP A 228 12.52 -31.63 5.79
C ASP A 228 12.13 -33.02 5.25
N PRO A 229 12.90 -33.60 4.32
CA PRO A 229 12.61 -34.91 3.73
C PRO A 229 12.58 -36.04 4.76
N GLU A 230 13.35 -35.92 5.85
CA GLU A 230 13.36 -36.92 6.93
C GLU A 230 12.01 -36.94 7.67
N VAL A 231 11.29 -35.81 7.67
CA VAL A 231 9.97 -35.72 8.32
C VAL A 231 8.85 -36.14 7.36
N TYR A 232 8.77 -35.53 6.18
CA TYR A 232 7.63 -35.77 5.30
C TYR A 232 7.65 -37.15 4.60
N ASN A 233 8.84 -37.79 4.48
CA ASN A 233 8.96 -39.15 3.95
C ASN A 233 8.88 -40.22 5.04
N ASP A 234 8.89 -39.85 6.32
CA ASP A 234 8.78 -40.83 7.41
C ASP A 234 7.38 -41.47 7.39
N PRO A 235 7.27 -42.80 7.29
CA PRO A 235 5.98 -43.51 7.32
C PRO A 235 5.12 -43.22 8.54
N ALA A 236 5.71 -42.80 9.67
CA ALA A 236 4.99 -42.42 10.87
C ALA A 236 4.26 -41.08 10.74
N TYR A 237 4.73 -40.17 9.87
CA TYR A 237 4.21 -38.80 9.76
C TYR A 237 3.62 -38.47 8.39
N SER A 238 4.07 -39.11 7.31
CA SER A 238 3.71 -38.77 5.93
C SER A 238 2.21 -38.73 5.69
N ASN A 239 1.45 -39.63 6.32
CA ASN A 239 -0.01 -39.68 6.21
C ASN A 239 -0.72 -38.55 7.00
N LEU A 240 -0.03 -37.91 7.93
CA LEU A 240 -0.60 -36.91 8.83
C LEU A 240 -0.25 -35.48 8.42
N MET A 241 0.67 -35.29 7.49
CA MET A 241 1.23 -33.99 7.14
C MET A 241 0.17 -33.01 6.63
N ALA A 242 -0.70 -33.45 5.73
CA ALA A 242 -1.74 -32.58 5.18
C ALA A 242 -2.70 -32.10 6.28
N ASP A 243 -3.17 -33.02 7.12
CA ASP A 243 -4.07 -32.71 8.22
C ASP A 243 -3.39 -31.80 9.26
N ALA A 244 -2.12 -32.05 9.56
CA ALA A 244 -1.34 -31.24 10.49
C ALA A 244 -1.17 -29.81 9.98
N MET A 245 -0.89 -29.60 8.68
CA MET A 245 -0.77 -28.28 8.05
C MET A 245 -2.11 -27.53 8.05
N LEU A 246 -3.23 -28.23 7.86
CA LEU A 246 -4.56 -27.63 7.89
C LEU A 246 -5.06 -27.33 9.32
N ALA A 247 -4.53 -28.03 10.32
CA ALA A 247 -4.95 -27.87 11.72
C ALA A 247 -4.43 -26.57 12.37
N ILE A 248 -3.42 -25.92 11.79
CA ILE A 248 -2.83 -24.68 12.30
C ILE A 248 -3.21 -23.50 11.42
N PRO A 249 -3.41 -22.30 11.98
CA PRO A 249 -3.66 -21.09 11.20
C PRO A 249 -2.50 -20.78 10.27
N THR A 250 -2.82 -20.46 9.00
CA THR A 250 -1.83 -20.12 7.98
C THR A 250 -1.81 -18.62 7.74
N LEU A 251 -0.62 -18.01 7.78
CA LEU A 251 -0.38 -16.62 7.45
C LEU A 251 0.42 -16.53 6.16
N SER A 252 -0.16 -15.93 5.12
CA SER A 252 0.54 -15.61 3.87
C SER A 252 1.08 -14.19 3.92
N LEU A 253 2.40 -14.04 3.89
CA LEU A 253 3.09 -12.75 3.80
C LEU A 253 3.55 -12.51 2.36
N VAL A 254 3.05 -11.43 1.76
CA VAL A 254 3.42 -11.06 0.40
C VAL A 254 4.10 -9.70 0.43
N THR A 255 5.35 -9.67 0.00
CA THR A 255 6.16 -8.46 -0.09
C THR A 255 6.83 -8.37 -1.46
N ASN A 256 7.24 -7.17 -1.87
CA ASN A 256 8.05 -7.01 -3.06
C ASN A 256 9.44 -7.61 -2.79
N LYS A 257 9.87 -8.55 -3.64
CA LYS A 257 11.18 -9.20 -3.53
C LYS A 257 12.37 -8.23 -3.63
N ASP A 258 12.16 -7.08 -4.26
CA ASP A 258 13.19 -6.04 -4.45
C ASP A 258 13.34 -5.13 -3.22
N VAL A 259 12.46 -5.27 -2.22
CA VAL A 259 12.54 -4.55 -0.94
C VAL A 259 12.94 -5.56 0.15
N PRO A 260 14.17 -5.51 0.68
CA PRO A 260 14.55 -6.39 1.77
C PRO A 260 13.61 -6.21 2.98
N PHE A 261 13.07 -7.31 3.49
CA PHE A 261 12.14 -7.32 4.63
C PHE A 261 12.68 -6.58 5.88
N LEU A 262 13.99 -6.37 5.96
CA LEU A 262 14.69 -5.73 7.07
C LEU A 262 15.21 -4.32 6.77
N ALA A 263 14.97 -3.75 5.59
CA ALA A 263 15.47 -2.42 5.26
C ALA A 263 14.81 -1.28 6.07
N HIS A 264 13.76 -1.57 6.83
CA HIS A 264 13.02 -0.58 7.62
C HIS A 264 13.14 -0.75 9.14
N ALA A 265 14.00 -1.66 9.62
CA ALA A 265 14.20 -1.86 11.07
C ALA A 265 15.30 -0.96 11.68
N GLY A 266 15.75 0.07 10.98
CA GLY A 266 16.86 0.90 11.42
C GLY A 266 16.88 2.34 10.88
N GLN A 267 15.75 3.06 10.90
CA GLN A 267 15.74 4.53 10.84
C GLN A 267 14.71 5.07 11.81
#